data_f1c6adabb453f7f321031a7f8607c98a
#
_entry.id   f1c6adabb453f7f321031a7f8607c98a
#
_cell.length_a   1.000
_cell.length_b   1.000
_cell.length_c   1.000
_cell.angle_alpha   90.00
_cell.angle_beta   90.00
_cell.angle_gamma   90.00
#
_symmetry.space_group_name_H-M   'P 1'
#
loop_
_entity.id
_entity.type
_entity.pdbx_description
1 polymer ?
#
loop_
_entity_poly.entity_id
_entity_poly.type
_entity_poly.pdbx_seq_one_letter_code
_entity_poly.pdbx_strand_id
1 'polypeptide(L)'
;MEQSCRIIEQAVAQMPDEGDVKALVPKRIRPPKGEVYMRAENPKGDLGFYIVSNGTDKPERIKARGSSFVNLSVIPEISKGYMFADLILILGSIDIVLGEVDR
;
A
#
# COMPACT_ATOMS: atom_id res chain seq x y z
N MET A 1 -1.96 19.14 5.69
CA MET A 1 -1.32 19.40 7.00
C MET A 1 -2.34 19.62 8.12
N GLU A 2 -3.32 20.53 8.03
CA GLU A 2 -4.30 20.76 9.11
C GLU A 2 -5.05 19.50 9.55
N GLN A 3 -5.54 18.69 8.62
CA GLN A 3 -6.22 17.43 8.95
C GLN A 3 -5.29 16.40 9.60
N SER A 4 -4.02 16.40 9.24
CA SER A 4 -3.03 15.53 9.87
C SER A 4 -2.80 15.90 11.33
N CYS A 5 -2.76 17.20 11.65
CA CYS A 5 -2.68 17.67 13.03
C CYS A 5 -3.91 17.26 13.84
N ARG A 6 -5.10 17.40 13.29
CA ARG A 6 -6.36 16.96 13.95
C ARG A 6 -6.38 15.47 14.22
N ILE A 7 -5.87 14.65 13.29
CA ILE A 7 -5.77 13.20 13.49
C ILE A 7 -4.81 12.88 14.63
N ILE A 8 -3.66 13.57 14.71
CA ILE A 8 -2.69 13.37 15.80
C ILE A 8 -3.30 13.78 17.14
N GLU A 9 -3.97 14.93 17.22
CA GLU A 9 -4.64 15.39 18.44
C GLU A 9 -5.67 14.37 18.93
N GLN A 10 -6.51 13.84 18.02
CA GLN A 10 -7.51 12.84 18.38
C GLN A 10 -6.86 11.51 18.80
N ALA A 11 -5.81 11.08 18.10
CA ALA A 11 -5.11 9.85 18.45
C ALA A 11 -4.47 9.92 19.83
N VAL A 12 -3.84 11.07 20.16
CA VAL A 12 -3.25 11.29 21.48
C VAL A 12 -4.32 11.35 22.57
N ALA A 13 -5.45 12.06 22.30
CA ALA A 13 -6.54 12.16 23.26
C ALA A 13 -7.26 10.83 23.54
N GLN A 14 -7.24 9.90 22.58
CA GLN A 14 -7.85 8.57 22.69
C GLN A 14 -6.87 7.47 23.12
N MET A 15 -5.59 7.83 23.28
CA MET A 15 -4.57 6.85 23.68
C MET A 15 -4.83 6.44 25.13
N PRO A 16 -4.96 5.15 25.44
CA PRO A 16 -5.10 4.70 26.83
C PRO A 16 -3.80 4.95 27.61
N ASP A 17 -3.92 5.42 28.84
CA ASP A 17 -2.77 5.69 29.71
C ASP A 17 -2.05 4.39 30.13
N GLU A 18 -2.77 3.29 30.19
CA GLU A 18 -2.25 1.97 30.55
C GLU A 18 -2.85 0.89 29.61
N GLY A 19 -2.10 -0.16 29.39
CA GLY A 19 -2.54 -1.30 28.59
C GLY A 19 -1.40 -2.08 27.94
N ASP A 20 -1.71 -3.26 27.45
CA ASP A 20 -0.74 -4.07 26.70
C ASP A 20 -0.43 -3.44 25.34
N VAL A 21 0.87 -3.26 25.05
CA VAL A 21 1.35 -2.73 23.78
C VAL A 21 1.01 -3.65 22.59
N LYS A 22 0.72 -4.91 22.89
CA LYS A 22 0.44 -5.93 21.89
C LYS A 22 -0.78 -6.76 22.26
N ALA A 23 -1.74 -6.81 21.36
CA ALA A 23 -2.88 -7.72 21.48
C ALA A 23 -2.44 -9.20 21.46
N LEU A 24 -3.19 -10.05 22.14
CA LEU A 24 -3.03 -11.50 22.06
C LEU A 24 -3.51 -11.98 20.68
N VAL A 25 -2.55 -12.21 19.80
CA VAL A 25 -2.81 -12.75 18.47
C VAL A 25 -2.23 -14.16 18.35
N PRO A 26 -2.90 -15.07 17.65
CA PRO A 26 -2.37 -16.40 17.43
C PRO A 26 -1.04 -16.32 16.63
N LYS A 27 -0.04 -17.13 17.04
CA LYS A 27 1.27 -17.17 16.34
C LYS A 27 1.15 -17.63 14.88
N ARG A 28 0.10 -18.37 14.55
CA ARG A 28 -0.18 -18.87 13.20
C ARG A 28 -1.62 -18.58 12.86
N ILE A 29 -1.83 -17.89 11.77
CA ILE A 29 -3.14 -17.61 11.19
C ILE A 29 -3.38 -18.67 10.11
N ARG A 30 -4.54 -19.35 10.18
CA ARG A 30 -4.96 -20.33 9.17
C ARG A 30 -6.30 -19.88 8.62
N PRO A 31 -6.27 -19.08 7.54
CA PRO A 31 -7.51 -18.66 6.90
C PRO A 31 -8.22 -19.85 6.25
N PRO A 32 -9.55 -19.85 6.15
CA PRO A 32 -10.28 -20.90 5.47
C PRO A 32 -9.82 -21.01 4.01
N LYS A 33 -10.03 -22.18 3.40
CA LYS A 33 -9.79 -22.36 1.97
C LYS A 33 -10.69 -21.44 1.15
N GLY A 34 -10.11 -20.72 0.24
CA GLY A 34 -10.82 -19.79 -0.63
C GLY A 34 -9.89 -18.76 -1.26
N GLU A 35 -10.48 -17.86 -1.99
CA GLU A 35 -9.77 -16.75 -2.61
C GLU A 35 -10.45 -15.44 -2.28
N VAL A 36 -9.65 -14.37 -2.20
CA VAL A 36 -10.14 -13.03 -1.93
C VAL A 36 -9.31 -12.02 -2.70
N TYR A 37 -9.98 -11.03 -3.25
CA TYR A 37 -9.36 -9.82 -3.77
C TYR A 37 -9.89 -8.62 -2.99
N MET A 38 -8.99 -7.83 -2.43
CA MET A 38 -9.34 -6.63 -1.69
C MET A 38 -8.50 -5.45 -2.14
N ARG A 39 -9.14 -4.29 -2.22
CA ARG A 39 -8.50 -3.02 -2.56
C ARG A 39 -8.59 -2.08 -1.38
N ALA A 40 -7.56 -1.30 -1.20
CA ALA A 40 -7.50 -0.26 -0.18
C ALA A 40 -6.85 0.99 -0.75
N GLU A 41 -7.22 2.13 -0.19
CA GLU A 41 -6.56 3.39 -0.49
C GLU A 41 -5.16 3.39 0.15
N ASN A 42 -4.17 3.69 -0.67
CA ASN A 42 -2.79 3.94 -0.26
C ASN A 42 -2.47 5.42 -0.56
N PRO A 43 -1.58 6.09 0.18
CA PRO A 43 -1.20 7.49 -0.08
C PRO A 43 -0.84 7.80 -1.53
N LYS A 44 -0.36 6.81 -2.29
CA LYS A 44 0.03 6.95 -3.71
C LYS A 44 -0.97 6.36 -4.69
N GLY A 45 -2.13 5.92 -4.23
CA GLY A 45 -3.22 5.41 -5.07
C GLY A 45 -3.79 4.08 -4.60
N ASP A 46 -4.31 3.31 -5.52
CA ASP A 46 -5.04 2.07 -5.27
C ASP A 46 -4.09 0.88 -5.08
N LEU A 47 -4.10 0.32 -3.87
CA LEU A 47 -3.36 -0.89 -3.50
C LEU A 47 -4.30 -2.09 -3.46
N GLY A 48 -3.97 -3.15 -4.16
CA GLY A 48 -4.78 -4.36 -4.20
C GLY A 48 -4.00 -5.62 -3.79
N PHE A 49 -4.65 -6.52 -3.08
CA PHE A 49 -4.12 -7.85 -2.76
C PHE A 49 -5.09 -8.93 -3.24
N TYR A 50 -4.57 -9.85 -4.02
CA TYR A 50 -5.24 -11.10 -4.36
C TYR A 50 -4.55 -12.24 -3.63
N ILE A 51 -5.31 -12.98 -2.83
CA ILE A 51 -4.78 -14.04 -1.96
C ILE A 51 -5.60 -15.30 -2.20
N VAL A 52 -4.91 -16.42 -2.43
CA VAL A 52 -5.49 -17.77 -2.49
C VAL A 52 -5.00 -18.55 -1.27
N SER A 53 -5.94 -19.03 -0.46
CA SER A 53 -5.69 -19.85 0.71
C SER A 53 -6.11 -21.29 0.47
N ASN A 54 -5.26 -22.22 0.86
CA ASN A 54 -5.54 -23.65 0.88
C ASN A 54 -5.97 -24.16 2.27
N GLY A 55 -6.15 -23.26 3.24
CA GLY A 55 -6.49 -23.60 4.64
C GLY A 55 -5.28 -23.84 5.55
N THR A 56 -4.07 -23.62 5.04
CA THR A 56 -2.83 -23.73 5.83
C THR A 56 -2.36 -22.34 6.32
N ASP A 57 -1.28 -22.31 7.07
CA ASP A 57 -0.63 -21.08 7.54
C ASP A 57 0.22 -20.40 6.44
N LYS A 58 0.32 -21.03 5.27
CA LYS A 58 0.99 -20.46 4.10
C LYS A 58 -0.02 -20.30 2.97
N PRO A 59 -0.13 -19.11 2.39
CA PRO A 59 -0.99 -18.92 1.24
C PRO A 59 -0.45 -19.70 0.03
N GLU A 60 -1.35 -20.21 -0.79
CA GLU A 60 -0.99 -20.89 -2.03
C GLU A 60 -0.50 -19.87 -3.08
N ARG A 61 -1.12 -18.69 -3.07
CA ARG A 61 -0.74 -17.59 -3.96
C ARG A 61 -1.04 -16.25 -3.31
N ILE A 62 -0.10 -15.32 -3.47
CA ILE A 62 -0.32 -13.89 -3.18
C ILE A 62 0.10 -13.09 -4.42
N LYS A 63 -0.75 -12.14 -4.80
CA LYS A 63 -0.41 -11.12 -5.79
C LYS A 63 -0.77 -9.76 -5.23
N ALA A 64 0.24 -8.89 -5.12
CA ALA A 64 0.04 -7.51 -4.77
C ALA A 64 -0.01 -6.64 -6.03
N ARG A 65 -0.98 -5.73 -6.10
CA ARG A 65 -1.08 -4.69 -7.12
C ARG A 65 -0.71 -3.36 -6.46
N GLY A 66 0.49 -2.89 -6.74
CA GLY A 66 0.96 -1.61 -6.22
C GLY A 66 0.46 -0.42 -7.02
N SER A 67 0.20 0.66 -6.33
CA SER A 67 -0.22 1.92 -6.94
C SER A 67 0.90 2.53 -7.79
N SER A 68 2.13 2.55 -7.30
CA SER A 68 3.28 3.13 -8.02
C SER A 68 3.56 2.41 -9.34
N PHE A 69 3.44 1.09 -9.40
CA PHE A 69 3.60 0.33 -10.64
C PHE A 69 2.57 0.74 -11.71
N VAL A 70 1.33 0.93 -11.30
CA VAL A 70 0.26 1.38 -12.20
C VAL A 70 0.49 2.82 -12.64
N ASN A 71 0.90 3.71 -11.72
CA ASN A 71 1.17 5.13 -12.02
C ASN A 71 2.33 5.28 -13.02
N LEU A 72 3.34 4.42 -12.97
CA LEU A 72 4.44 4.41 -13.94
C LEU A 72 3.99 4.17 -15.38
N SER A 73 2.87 3.49 -15.59
CA SER A 73 2.36 3.21 -16.94
C SER A 73 1.97 4.46 -17.73
N VAL A 74 1.78 5.60 -17.06
CA VAL A 74 1.44 6.88 -17.71
C VAL A 74 2.67 7.60 -18.29
N ILE A 75 3.90 7.24 -17.84
CA ILE A 75 5.14 7.93 -18.26
C ILE A 75 5.29 8.04 -19.78
N PRO A 76 5.09 6.98 -20.57
CA PRO A 76 5.23 7.08 -22.02
C PRO A 76 4.31 8.12 -22.66
N GLU A 77 3.15 8.38 -22.06
CA GLU A 77 2.19 9.36 -22.57
C GLU A 77 2.58 10.79 -22.17
N ILE A 78 2.87 11.01 -20.90
CA ILE A 78 3.17 12.36 -20.38
C ILE A 78 4.57 12.86 -20.76
N SER A 79 5.47 11.98 -21.20
CA SER A 79 6.82 12.35 -21.62
C SER A 79 6.91 12.81 -23.08
N LYS A 80 5.83 12.66 -23.87
CA LYS A 80 5.83 13.05 -25.29
C LYS A 80 6.02 14.56 -25.44
N GLY A 81 7.00 14.93 -26.24
CA GLY A 81 7.29 16.34 -26.54
C GLY A 81 8.18 17.06 -25.52
N TYR A 82 8.61 16.39 -24.49
CA TYR A 82 9.55 16.90 -23.49
C TYR A 82 10.98 16.46 -23.78
N MET A 83 11.95 17.19 -23.23
CA MET A 83 13.35 16.81 -23.31
C MET A 83 13.67 15.64 -22.37
N PHE A 84 14.70 14.87 -22.68
CA PHE A 84 15.14 13.77 -21.82
C PHE A 84 15.46 14.22 -20.38
N ALA A 85 15.98 15.43 -20.22
CA ALA A 85 16.25 16.01 -18.89
C ALA A 85 14.98 16.21 -18.05
N ASP A 86 13.84 16.46 -18.69
CA ASP A 86 12.56 16.68 -18.01
C ASP A 86 11.97 15.37 -17.46
N LEU A 87 12.46 14.21 -17.93
CA LEU A 87 11.98 12.91 -17.48
C LEU A 87 12.13 12.72 -15.96
N ILE A 88 13.20 13.27 -15.38
CA ILE A 88 13.42 13.21 -13.93
C ILE A 88 12.33 13.98 -13.17
N LEU A 89 11.96 15.16 -13.67
CA LEU A 89 10.89 15.97 -13.08
C LEU A 89 9.53 15.29 -13.24
N ILE A 90 9.26 14.71 -14.41
CA ILE A 90 8.04 13.96 -14.70
C ILE A 90 7.94 12.76 -13.75
N LEU A 91 9.03 12.01 -13.58
CA LEU A 91 9.08 10.87 -12.66
C LEU A 91 8.85 11.33 -11.21
N GLY A 92 9.50 12.42 -10.81
CA GLY A 92 9.31 13.01 -9.48
C GLY A 92 7.88 13.48 -9.22
N SER A 93 7.17 13.96 -10.25
CA SER A 93 5.79 14.43 -10.12
C SER A 93 4.79 13.30 -9.80
N ILE A 94 5.11 12.06 -10.17
CA ILE A 94 4.30 10.87 -9.87
C ILE A 94 4.53 10.38 -8.44
N ASP A 95 5.64 10.80 -7.81
CA ASP A 95 6.01 10.44 -6.43
C ASP A 95 6.02 8.92 -6.19
N ILE A 96 6.71 8.18 -7.05
CA ILE A 96 6.80 6.70 -6.96
C ILE A 96 7.69 6.23 -5.81
N VAL A 97 7.41 5.04 -5.31
CA VAL A 97 8.26 4.29 -4.39
C VAL A 97 8.75 3.03 -5.07
N LEU A 98 10.06 2.93 -5.33
CA LEU A 98 10.64 1.81 -6.07
C LEU A 98 10.46 0.47 -5.35
N GLY A 99 10.51 0.45 -4.01
CA GLY A 99 10.23 -0.76 -3.23
C GLY A 99 8.78 -1.27 -3.37
N GLU A 100 7.84 -0.41 -3.73
CA GLU A 100 6.46 -0.80 -4.06
C GLU A 100 6.35 -1.33 -5.50
N VAL A 101 7.22 -0.92 -6.40
CA VAL A 101 7.24 -1.37 -7.80
C VAL A 101 7.89 -2.74 -7.92
N ASP A 102 8.98 -2.95 -7.21
CA ASP A 102 9.79 -4.19 -7.24
C ASP A 102 9.33 -5.15 -6.13
N ARG A 103 8.37 -6.02 -6.46
CA ARG A 103 7.74 -7.00 -5.54
C ARG A 103 7.66 -8.36 -6.12
#